data_d2f187c996c138ef2ee4092b7c2921d6
#
_entry.id   d2f187c996c138ef2ee4092b7c2921d6
#
_cell.length_a   1.000
_cell.length_b   1.000
_cell.length_c   1.000
_cell.angle_alpha   90.00
_cell.angle_beta   90.00
_cell.angle_gamma   90.00
#
_symmetry.space_group_name_H-M   'P 1'
#
loop_
_entity.id
_entity.type
_entity.pdbx_description
1 polymer ?
#
loop_
_entity_poly.entity_id
_entity_poly.type
_entity_poly.pdbx_seq_one_letter_code
_entity_poly.pdbx_strand_id
1 'polypeptide(L)'
;GAFIEAAEQAVAEAVARCRPEVVCAYPISPQTHIVEALGRLVATGALPRCEFINVESEFAAMSVAIGASAAGARAYTATASQGLLFMAEAVFNASGLGLPIVMTVANRAIGAPINIWNDHSDSMALRDSGWIQLFAENNQEAVDLHLQAFRLAEELSLPVMVCMDGFILTHAVERVDLPTQAQVDAWLPAYEPRQVLD
;
A
#
# COMPACT_ATOMS: atom_id res chain seq x y z
N GLY A 1 21.67 -6.22 7.85
CA GLY A 1 20.29 -6.53 7.58
C GLY A 1 19.50 -6.62 8.88
N ALA A 2 18.37 -5.95 8.95
CA ALA A 2 17.48 -6.07 10.09
C ALA A 2 16.71 -7.40 9.96
N PHE A 3 16.68 -8.17 11.04
CA PHE A 3 15.80 -9.34 11.13
C PHE A 3 14.40 -8.83 11.45
N ILE A 4 13.41 -9.17 10.65
CA ILE A 4 12.01 -8.83 10.90
C ILE A 4 11.21 -10.12 10.99
N GLU A 5 10.40 -10.21 12.03
CA GLU A 5 9.74 -11.43 12.45
C GLU A 5 8.42 -11.72 11.70
N ALA A 6 7.85 -10.74 11.00
CA ALA A 6 6.62 -10.91 10.24
C ALA A 6 6.63 -10.08 8.94
N ALA A 7 6.06 -10.61 7.88
CA ALA A 7 5.95 -9.96 6.58
C ALA A 7 5.30 -8.58 6.64
N GLU A 8 4.26 -8.45 7.44
CA GLU A 8 3.51 -7.21 7.62
C GLU A 8 4.37 -6.09 8.21
N GLN A 9 5.25 -6.44 9.16
CA GLN A 9 6.21 -5.49 9.72
C GLN A 9 7.25 -5.08 8.68
N ALA A 10 7.75 -6.02 7.88
CA ALA A 10 8.71 -5.75 6.81
C ALA A 10 8.13 -4.82 5.73
N VAL A 11 6.88 -5.05 5.34
CA VAL A 11 6.15 -4.18 4.40
C VAL A 11 5.95 -2.79 4.98
N ALA A 12 5.52 -2.68 6.25
CA ALA A 12 5.36 -1.39 6.91
C ALA A 12 6.69 -0.60 6.96
N GLU A 13 7.79 -1.26 7.27
CA GLU A 13 9.14 -0.67 7.26
C GLU A 13 9.57 -0.23 5.84
N ALA A 14 9.29 -1.03 4.82
CA ALA A 14 9.58 -0.67 3.44
C ALA A 14 8.78 0.57 3.01
N VAL A 15 7.49 0.59 3.29
CA VAL A 15 6.60 1.74 3.02
C VAL A 15 7.08 2.98 3.77
N ALA A 16 7.40 2.85 5.06
CA ALA A 16 7.90 3.97 5.87
C ALA A 16 9.19 4.58 5.27
N ARG A 17 10.10 3.74 4.75
CA ARG A 17 11.33 4.22 4.10
C ARG A 17 11.08 4.94 2.78
N CYS A 18 9.94 4.72 2.15
CA CYS A 18 9.50 5.51 0.99
C CYS A 18 8.96 6.89 1.38
N ARG A 19 8.88 7.20 2.68
CA ARG A 19 8.45 8.50 3.21
C ARG A 19 7.09 8.96 2.67
N PRO A 20 6.00 8.16 2.86
CA PRO A 20 4.66 8.64 2.56
C PRO A 20 4.33 9.86 3.44
N GLU A 21 3.64 10.82 2.88
CA GLU A 21 3.19 12.01 3.60
C GLU A 21 1.78 11.84 4.15
N VAL A 22 0.99 10.95 3.54
CA VAL A 22 -0.35 10.56 4.01
C VAL A 22 -0.48 9.05 3.95
N VAL A 23 -0.83 8.46 5.07
CA VAL A 23 -1.28 7.08 5.20
C VAL A 23 -2.72 7.10 5.68
N CYS A 24 -3.62 6.53 4.91
CA CYS A 24 -5.03 6.45 5.25
C CYS A 24 -5.51 5.01 5.06
N ALA A 25 -6.25 4.49 6.03
CA ALA A 25 -6.75 3.13 5.95
C ALA A 25 -7.98 2.92 6.82
N TYR A 26 -8.75 1.90 6.46
CA TYR A 26 -9.77 1.29 7.28
C TYR A 26 -9.37 -0.17 7.55
N PRO A 27 -9.32 -0.61 8.82
CA PRO A 27 -8.82 -1.93 9.16
C PRO A 27 -9.67 -3.06 8.57
N ILE A 28 -8.99 -4.00 7.92
CA ILE A 28 -9.58 -5.27 7.46
C ILE A 28 -8.51 -6.36 7.53
N SER A 29 -8.84 -7.52 8.12
CA SER A 29 -7.89 -8.62 8.16
C SER A 29 -7.61 -9.17 6.75
N PRO A 30 -6.36 -9.49 6.42
CA PRO A 30 -5.16 -9.49 7.26
C PRO A 30 -4.28 -8.22 7.18
N GLN A 31 -4.67 -7.16 6.47
CA GLN A 31 -3.83 -5.96 6.32
C GLN A 31 -3.68 -5.11 7.59
N THR A 32 -4.51 -5.34 8.61
CA THR A 32 -4.57 -4.51 9.84
C THR A 32 -3.20 -4.29 10.47
N HIS A 33 -2.36 -5.30 10.52
CA HIS A 33 -1.03 -5.21 11.16
C HIS A 33 -0.07 -4.29 10.41
N ILE A 34 -0.17 -4.20 9.08
CA ILE A 34 0.63 -3.23 8.28
C ILE A 34 0.25 -1.80 8.70
N VAL A 35 -1.04 -1.54 8.75
CA VAL A 35 -1.57 -0.22 9.10
C VAL A 35 -1.24 0.16 10.54
N GLU A 36 -1.39 -0.76 11.49
CA GLU A 36 -1.02 -0.55 12.89
C GLU A 36 0.48 -0.28 13.06
N ALA A 37 1.33 -0.99 12.32
CA ALA A 37 2.78 -0.76 12.34
C ALA A 37 3.13 0.64 11.83
N LEU A 38 2.52 1.08 10.72
CA LEU A 38 2.69 2.44 10.20
C LEU A 38 2.17 3.50 11.18
N GLY A 39 1.01 3.27 11.80
CA GLY A 39 0.46 4.16 12.81
C GLY A 39 1.39 4.32 14.02
N ARG A 40 2.04 3.24 14.47
CA ARG A 40 3.06 3.30 15.53
C ARG A 40 4.28 4.11 15.12
N LEU A 41 4.77 3.95 13.88
CA LEU A 41 5.92 4.73 13.37
C LEU A 41 5.60 6.23 13.31
N VAL A 42 4.39 6.60 12.94
CA VAL A 42 3.94 8.00 12.97
C VAL A 42 3.84 8.50 14.42
N ALA A 43 3.18 7.74 15.30
CA ALA A 43 2.97 8.13 16.71
C ALA A 43 4.27 8.30 17.50
N THR A 44 5.30 7.50 17.18
CA THR A 44 6.62 7.59 17.81
C THR A 44 7.54 8.65 17.20
N GLY A 45 7.12 9.30 16.13
CA GLY A 45 7.94 10.27 15.39
C GLY A 45 9.02 9.63 14.51
N ALA A 46 9.00 8.30 14.35
CA ALA A 46 9.94 7.58 13.46
C ALA A 46 9.63 7.85 11.97
N LEU A 47 8.40 8.22 11.66
CA LEU A 47 7.97 8.66 10.33
C LEU A 47 7.52 10.13 10.41
N PRO A 48 8.46 11.09 10.43
CA PRO A 48 8.14 12.50 10.51
C PRO A 48 7.49 12.97 9.20
N ARG A 49 6.64 13.99 9.27
CA ARG A 49 5.91 14.58 8.14
C ARG A 49 4.88 13.64 7.50
N CYS A 50 4.47 12.59 8.18
CA CYS A 50 3.39 11.73 7.73
C CYS A 50 2.15 11.96 8.61
N GLU A 51 1.04 12.23 7.96
CA GLU A 51 -0.28 12.24 8.58
C GLU A 51 -0.90 10.84 8.47
N PHE A 52 -1.26 10.28 9.61
CA PHE A 52 -1.98 9.01 9.67
C PHE A 52 -3.46 9.29 9.92
N ILE A 53 -4.29 8.97 8.92
CA ILE A 53 -5.71 9.32 8.91
C ILE A 53 -6.56 8.05 9.02
N ASN A 54 -7.25 7.91 10.15
CA ASN A 54 -8.29 6.91 10.31
C ASN A 54 -9.58 7.38 9.65
N VAL A 55 -10.21 6.49 8.93
CA VAL A 55 -11.46 6.72 8.21
C VAL A 55 -12.52 5.71 8.62
N GLU A 56 -13.77 5.95 8.24
CA GLU A 56 -14.90 5.10 8.58
C GLU A 56 -15.24 4.02 7.54
N SER A 57 -14.53 4.00 6.41
CA SER A 57 -14.73 2.98 5.36
C SER A 57 -13.55 2.90 4.42
N GLU A 58 -13.46 1.82 3.66
CA GLU A 58 -12.44 1.66 2.62
C GLU A 58 -12.66 2.67 1.48
N PHE A 59 -13.90 2.98 1.14
CA PHE A 59 -14.21 4.01 0.15
C PHE A 59 -13.67 5.39 0.60
N ALA A 60 -13.86 5.73 1.87
CA ALA A 60 -13.30 6.94 2.46
C ALA A 60 -11.76 6.93 2.45
N ALA A 61 -11.12 5.78 2.71
CA ALA A 61 -9.67 5.66 2.67
C ALA A 61 -9.12 6.00 1.28
N MET A 62 -9.65 5.41 0.22
CA MET A 62 -9.21 5.73 -1.15
C MET A 62 -9.54 7.17 -1.53
N SER A 63 -10.66 7.71 -1.09
CA SER A 63 -11.03 9.11 -1.34
C SER A 63 -10.05 10.09 -0.70
N VAL A 64 -9.60 9.82 0.52
CA VAL A 64 -8.54 10.60 1.19
C VAL A 64 -7.21 10.48 0.44
N ALA A 65 -6.83 9.27 0.01
CA ALA A 65 -5.63 9.06 -0.78
C ALA A 65 -5.65 9.85 -2.10
N ILE A 66 -6.80 9.88 -2.79
CA ILE A 66 -7.00 10.68 -4.00
C ILE A 66 -6.82 12.17 -3.70
N GLY A 67 -7.48 12.69 -2.68
CA GLY A 67 -7.36 14.10 -2.30
C GLY A 67 -5.94 14.49 -1.93
N ALA A 68 -5.25 13.67 -1.13
CA ALA A 68 -3.85 13.89 -0.76
C ALA A 68 -2.91 13.86 -1.96
N SER A 69 -3.06 12.87 -2.83
CA SER A 69 -2.23 12.74 -4.03
C SER A 69 -2.49 13.87 -5.03
N ALA A 70 -3.75 14.28 -5.20
CA ALA A 70 -4.13 15.41 -6.04
C ALA A 70 -3.57 16.74 -5.54
N ALA A 71 -3.42 16.88 -4.22
CA ALA A 71 -2.77 18.03 -3.58
C ALA A 71 -1.23 17.96 -3.60
N GLY A 72 -0.65 16.91 -4.18
CA GLY A 72 0.80 16.78 -4.34
C GLY A 72 1.50 15.98 -3.25
N ALA A 73 0.78 15.31 -2.36
CA ALA A 73 1.36 14.47 -1.33
C ALA A 73 1.59 13.02 -1.81
N ARG A 74 2.66 12.38 -1.31
CA ARG A 74 2.88 10.94 -1.47
C ARG A 74 1.91 10.19 -0.58
N ALA A 75 0.92 9.52 -1.18
CA ALA A 75 -0.18 8.85 -0.48
C ALA A 75 -0.09 7.33 -0.56
N TYR A 76 -0.44 6.68 0.54
CA TYR A 76 -0.47 5.23 0.66
C TYR A 76 -1.73 4.76 1.39
N THR A 77 -2.26 3.63 0.97
CA THR A 77 -3.33 2.92 1.65
C THR A 77 -3.12 1.41 1.59
N ALA A 78 -3.90 0.67 2.34
CA ALA A 78 -3.89 -0.79 2.32
C ALA A 78 -5.30 -1.33 2.53
N THR A 79 -5.62 -2.45 1.89
CA THR A 79 -6.92 -3.10 1.98
C THR A 79 -6.83 -4.60 1.69
N ALA A 80 -7.96 -5.27 1.69
CA ALA A 80 -8.12 -6.69 1.39
C ALA A 80 -9.55 -7.00 0.96
N SER A 81 -9.75 -8.07 0.16
CA SER A 81 -11.05 -8.71 -0.07
C SER A 81 -12.16 -7.73 -0.46
N GLN A 82 -13.30 -7.82 0.24
CA GLN A 82 -14.44 -6.93 0.00
C GLN A 82 -14.14 -5.44 0.26
N GLY A 83 -13.13 -5.12 1.06
CA GLY A 83 -12.69 -3.74 1.23
C GLY A 83 -12.17 -3.12 -0.06
N LEU A 84 -11.43 -3.91 -0.86
CA LEU A 84 -11.00 -3.49 -2.19
C LEU A 84 -12.19 -3.25 -3.13
N LEU A 85 -13.19 -4.13 -3.10
CA LEU A 85 -14.39 -3.97 -3.91
C LEU A 85 -15.25 -2.77 -3.46
N PHE A 86 -15.28 -2.50 -2.15
CA PHE A 86 -16.02 -1.35 -1.63
C PHE A 86 -15.43 -0.02 -2.11
N MET A 87 -14.15 0.06 -2.39
CA MET A 87 -13.52 1.27 -2.94
C MET A 87 -13.42 1.29 -4.48
N ALA A 88 -14.04 0.35 -5.19
CA ALA A 88 -13.83 0.13 -6.63
C ALA A 88 -14.01 1.39 -7.47
N GLU A 89 -15.09 2.17 -7.28
CA GLU A 89 -15.30 3.41 -8.02
C GLU A 89 -14.14 4.39 -7.83
N ALA A 90 -13.69 4.58 -6.60
CA ALA A 90 -12.56 5.46 -6.29
C ALA A 90 -11.25 4.91 -6.88
N VAL A 91 -11.07 3.60 -6.95
CA VAL A 91 -9.91 2.96 -7.61
C VAL A 91 -9.86 3.33 -9.10
N PHE A 92 -10.97 3.24 -9.82
CA PHE A 92 -11.05 3.70 -11.22
C PHE A 92 -10.78 5.20 -11.35
N ASN A 93 -11.29 6.01 -10.43
CA ASN A 93 -11.07 7.46 -10.44
C ASN A 93 -9.59 7.81 -10.25
N ALA A 94 -8.89 7.11 -9.36
CA ALA A 94 -7.46 7.35 -9.09
C ALA A 94 -6.61 7.16 -10.36
N SER A 95 -6.84 6.09 -11.11
CA SER A 95 -6.15 5.84 -12.38
C SER A 95 -6.56 6.83 -13.48
N GLY A 96 -7.85 7.14 -13.58
CA GLY A 96 -8.36 8.12 -14.52
C GLY A 96 -7.78 9.52 -14.32
N LEU A 97 -7.48 9.90 -13.08
CA LEU A 97 -6.80 11.15 -12.71
C LEU A 97 -5.28 11.08 -12.82
N GLY A 98 -4.70 9.91 -13.08
CA GLY A 98 -3.26 9.74 -13.19
C GLY A 98 -2.51 9.98 -11.87
N LEU A 99 -3.09 9.57 -10.74
CA LEU A 99 -2.52 9.81 -9.42
C LEU A 99 -1.60 8.68 -8.98
N PRO A 100 -0.36 8.97 -8.56
CA PRO A 100 0.64 7.98 -8.20
C PRO A 100 0.43 7.44 -6.77
N ILE A 101 -0.72 6.84 -6.52
CA ILE A 101 -1.06 6.23 -5.23
C ILE A 101 -0.49 4.82 -5.19
N VAL A 102 0.09 4.42 -4.06
CA VAL A 102 0.49 3.03 -3.80
C VAL A 102 -0.46 2.41 -2.79
N MET A 103 -0.91 1.22 -3.09
CA MET A 103 -1.81 0.45 -2.23
C MET A 103 -1.29 -0.97 -2.04
N THR A 104 -1.30 -1.44 -0.81
CA THR A 104 -1.14 -2.87 -0.52
C THR A 104 -2.49 -3.57 -0.54
N VAL A 105 -2.57 -4.68 -1.26
CA VAL A 105 -3.71 -5.59 -1.22
C VAL A 105 -3.27 -6.92 -0.61
N ALA A 106 -3.72 -7.20 0.60
CA ALA A 106 -3.53 -8.50 1.24
C ALA A 106 -4.65 -9.44 0.74
N ASN A 107 -4.38 -10.14 -0.35
CA ASN A 107 -5.37 -10.90 -1.10
C ASN A 107 -6.11 -11.93 -0.24
N ARG A 108 -7.41 -11.90 -0.30
CA ARG A 108 -8.32 -12.82 0.39
C ARG A 108 -9.60 -12.98 -0.43
N ALA A 109 -10.21 -14.17 -0.38
CA ALA A 109 -11.47 -14.46 -1.04
C ALA A 109 -12.56 -13.44 -0.68
N ILE A 110 -13.38 -13.11 -1.68
CA ILE A 110 -14.52 -12.21 -1.52
C ILE A 110 -15.72 -13.00 -1.00
N GLY A 111 -16.36 -12.46 0.03
CA GLY A 111 -17.69 -12.82 0.45
C GLY A 111 -17.93 -14.29 0.79
N ALA A 112 -19.20 -14.71 0.71
CA ALA A 112 -19.64 -16.03 1.13
C ALA A 112 -19.40 -17.13 0.07
N PRO A 113 -18.80 -18.29 0.44
CA PRO A 113 -18.25 -18.53 1.75
C PRO A 113 -16.91 -17.83 1.98
N ILE A 114 -16.76 -17.22 3.15
CA ILE A 114 -15.48 -16.63 3.55
C ILE A 114 -14.48 -17.78 3.76
N ASN A 115 -13.29 -17.62 3.16
CA ASN A 115 -12.16 -18.44 3.51
C ASN A 115 -10.92 -17.57 3.75
N ILE A 116 -10.01 -18.06 4.59
CA ILE A 116 -8.81 -17.33 5.00
C ILE A 116 -7.61 -17.62 4.09
N TRP A 117 -7.78 -18.54 3.14
CA TRP A 117 -6.71 -18.91 2.22
C TRP A 117 -6.51 -17.88 1.13
N ASN A 118 -5.35 -17.95 0.52
CA ASN A 118 -4.99 -17.12 -0.60
C ASN A 118 -6.03 -17.22 -1.74
N ASP A 119 -6.49 -16.07 -2.17
CA ASP A 119 -7.41 -15.96 -3.30
C ASP A 119 -7.23 -14.56 -3.93
N HIS A 120 -7.04 -14.53 -5.24
CA HIS A 120 -6.83 -13.28 -5.98
C HIS A 120 -8.10 -12.71 -6.60
N SER A 121 -9.28 -13.22 -6.25
CA SER A 121 -10.55 -12.74 -6.80
C SER A 121 -10.78 -11.26 -6.53
N ASP A 122 -10.26 -10.74 -5.41
CA ASP A 122 -10.34 -9.32 -5.06
C ASP A 122 -9.58 -8.43 -6.05
N SER A 123 -8.28 -8.64 -6.23
CA SER A 123 -7.47 -7.86 -7.17
C SER A 123 -7.84 -8.13 -8.63
N MET A 124 -8.18 -9.37 -8.98
CA MET A 124 -8.61 -9.72 -10.33
C MET A 124 -9.95 -9.08 -10.72
N ALA A 125 -10.84 -8.82 -9.79
CA ALA A 125 -12.07 -8.07 -10.05
C ALA A 125 -11.79 -6.64 -10.55
N LEU A 126 -10.63 -6.08 -10.22
CA LEU A 126 -10.20 -4.73 -10.60
C LEU A 126 -9.08 -4.71 -11.65
N ARG A 127 -8.87 -5.80 -12.38
CA ARG A 127 -7.83 -5.89 -13.42
C ARG A 127 -7.97 -4.83 -14.52
N ASP A 128 -9.18 -4.37 -14.78
CA ASP A 128 -9.48 -3.37 -15.80
C ASP A 128 -9.49 -1.93 -15.27
N SER A 129 -9.10 -1.74 -13.99
CA SER A 129 -9.18 -0.43 -13.32
C SER A 129 -8.13 0.59 -13.77
N GLY A 130 -7.14 0.18 -14.56
CA GLY A 130 -6.01 1.02 -14.94
C GLY A 130 -4.88 1.08 -13.92
N TRP A 131 -5.01 0.38 -12.80
CA TRP A 131 -3.94 0.20 -11.84
C TRP A 131 -2.92 -0.81 -12.32
N ILE A 132 -1.65 -0.54 -12.08
CA ILE A 132 -0.58 -1.54 -12.22
C ILE A 132 -0.70 -2.50 -11.03
N GLN A 133 -0.76 -3.79 -11.32
CA GLN A 133 -0.83 -4.84 -10.30
C GLN A 133 0.48 -5.60 -10.26
N LEU A 134 1.15 -5.60 -9.11
CA LEU A 134 2.37 -6.34 -8.85
C LEU A 134 2.07 -7.42 -7.81
N PHE A 135 2.43 -8.65 -8.09
CA PHE A 135 2.15 -9.79 -7.22
C PHE A 135 3.42 -10.32 -6.58
N ALA A 136 3.48 -10.32 -5.26
CA ALA A 136 4.60 -10.86 -4.49
C ALA A 136 4.43 -12.35 -4.23
N GLU A 137 5.48 -13.12 -4.45
CA GLU A 137 5.52 -14.57 -4.21
C GLU A 137 6.09 -14.92 -2.83
N ASN A 138 6.90 -14.03 -2.25
CA ASN A 138 7.52 -14.19 -0.93
C ASN A 138 7.69 -12.84 -0.24
N ASN A 139 8.15 -12.86 1.02
CA ASN A 139 8.26 -11.65 1.83
C ASN A 139 9.33 -10.68 1.34
N GLN A 140 10.44 -11.18 0.77
CA GLN A 140 11.45 -10.32 0.16
C GLN A 140 10.90 -9.59 -1.05
N GLU A 141 10.17 -10.28 -1.92
CA GLU A 141 9.50 -9.65 -3.06
C GLU A 141 8.45 -8.63 -2.61
N ALA A 142 7.69 -8.92 -1.55
CA ALA A 142 6.74 -7.95 -1.02
C ALA A 142 7.42 -6.62 -0.64
N VAL A 143 8.57 -6.68 0.02
CA VAL A 143 9.38 -5.49 0.34
C VAL A 143 9.88 -4.81 -0.92
N ASP A 144 10.53 -5.55 -1.80
CA ASP A 144 11.16 -5.01 -3.01
C ASP A 144 10.13 -4.39 -3.97
N LEU A 145 8.97 -5.03 -4.12
CA LEU A 145 7.89 -4.54 -4.95
C LEU A 145 7.24 -3.27 -4.39
N HIS A 146 7.17 -3.09 -3.07
CA HIS A 146 6.69 -1.82 -2.50
C HIS A 146 7.63 -0.65 -2.84
N LEU A 147 8.93 -0.85 -2.74
CA LEU A 147 9.92 0.15 -3.13
C LEU A 147 9.79 0.50 -4.62
N GLN A 148 9.67 -0.54 -5.46
CA GLN A 148 9.48 -0.36 -6.90
C GLN A 148 8.14 0.31 -7.23
N ALA A 149 7.08 -0.03 -6.49
CA ALA A 149 5.74 0.52 -6.70
C ALA A 149 5.70 2.05 -6.55
N PHE A 150 6.33 2.58 -5.50
CA PHE A 150 6.41 4.03 -5.32
C PHE A 150 7.13 4.72 -6.48
N ARG A 151 8.27 4.19 -6.87
CA ARG A 151 9.02 4.76 -8.00
C ARG A 151 8.26 4.65 -9.31
N LEU A 152 7.71 3.48 -9.60
CA LEU A 152 6.95 3.23 -10.82
C LEU A 152 5.72 4.13 -10.91
N ALA A 153 4.97 4.28 -9.79
CA ALA A 153 3.81 5.14 -9.73
C ALA A 153 4.16 6.60 -10.05
N GLU A 154 5.22 7.11 -9.46
CA GLU A 154 5.65 8.50 -9.63
C GLU A 154 6.25 8.76 -11.02
N GLU A 155 7.01 7.82 -11.57
CA GLU A 155 7.58 7.94 -12.93
C GLU A 155 6.49 7.91 -14.01
N LEU A 156 5.47 7.08 -13.84
CA LEU A 156 4.40 6.93 -14.82
C LEU A 156 3.19 7.83 -14.56
N SER A 157 3.07 8.41 -13.38
CA SER A 157 1.86 9.10 -12.91
C SER A 157 0.63 8.19 -12.98
N LEU A 158 0.77 6.97 -12.46
CA LEU A 158 -0.26 5.95 -12.40
C LEU A 158 -0.27 5.29 -11.03
N PRO A 159 -1.43 4.86 -10.54
CA PRO A 159 -1.49 4.14 -9.28
C PRO A 159 -1.02 2.70 -9.43
N VAL A 160 -0.41 2.17 -8.37
CA VAL A 160 0.14 0.81 -8.30
C VAL A 160 -0.39 0.10 -7.07
N MET A 161 -0.87 -1.12 -7.23
CA MET A 161 -1.17 -2.00 -6.11
C MET A 161 -0.15 -3.14 -6.04
N VAL A 162 0.36 -3.38 -4.84
CA VAL A 162 1.17 -4.54 -4.51
C VAL A 162 0.28 -5.57 -3.85
N CYS A 163 0.09 -6.69 -4.52
CA CYS A 163 -0.76 -7.78 -4.10
C CYS A 163 0.10 -8.85 -3.42
N MET A 164 -0.27 -9.23 -2.22
CA MET A 164 0.41 -10.27 -1.46
C MET A 164 -0.62 -11.22 -0.84
N ASP A 165 -0.23 -12.47 -0.68
CA ASP A 165 -1.09 -13.46 -0.06
C ASP A 165 -1.47 -13.06 1.36
N GLY A 166 -2.76 -13.02 1.63
CA GLY A 166 -3.31 -12.58 2.90
C GLY A 166 -3.15 -13.58 4.05
N PHE A 167 -2.68 -14.79 3.83
CA PHE A 167 -2.53 -15.81 4.88
C PHE A 167 -1.11 -16.36 4.97
N ILE A 168 -0.55 -16.88 3.88
CA ILE A 168 0.76 -17.53 3.90
C ILE A 168 1.86 -16.49 4.10
N LEU A 169 1.90 -15.43 3.28
CA LEU A 169 2.93 -14.40 3.37
C LEU A 169 2.79 -13.54 4.64
N THR A 170 1.57 -13.15 4.99
CA THR A 170 1.35 -12.26 6.14
C THR A 170 1.68 -12.91 7.48
N HIS A 171 1.62 -14.24 7.58
CA HIS A 171 1.92 -14.99 8.81
C HIS A 171 3.26 -15.73 8.79
N ALA A 172 3.98 -15.70 7.66
CA ALA A 172 5.30 -16.33 7.58
C ALA A 172 6.34 -15.46 8.29
N VAL A 173 7.16 -16.12 9.10
CA VAL A 173 8.35 -15.53 9.70
C VAL A 173 9.54 -15.87 8.81
N GLU A 174 10.04 -14.90 8.08
CA GLU A 174 11.14 -15.06 7.15
C GLU A 174 12.20 -13.99 7.38
N ARG A 175 13.43 -14.31 7.04
CA ARG A 175 14.47 -13.30 6.98
C ARG A 175 14.26 -12.43 5.75
N VAL A 176 14.11 -11.12 5.96
CA VAL A 176 14.01 -10.15 4.90
C VAL A 176 15.15 -9.14 5.01
N ASP A 177 15.81 -8.87 3.90
CA ASP A 177 16.85 -7.85 3.80
C ASP A 177 16.21 -6.50 3.39
N LEU A 178 16.16 -5.57 4.33
CA LEU A 178 15.67 -4.22 4.09
C LEU A 178 16.82 -3.29 3.68
N PRO A 179 16.68 -2.51 2.61
CA PRO A 179 17.67 -1.48 2.28
C PRO A 179 17.71 -0.41 3.38
N THR A 180 18.85 0.22 3.55
CA THR A 180 18.97 1.36 4.47
C THR A 180 18.13 2.55 3.99
N GLN A 181 17.80 3.48 4.88
CA GLN A 181 17.10 4.71 4.50
C GLN A 181 17.87 5.48 3.41
N ALA A 182 19.19 5.57 3.53
CA ALA A 182 20.03 6.24 2.53
C ALA A 182 19.97 5.59 1.14
N GLN A 183 19.87 4.26 1.09
CA GLN A 183 19.71 3.54 -0.18
C GLN A 183 18.33 3.82 -0.79
N VAL A 184 17.28 3.82 0.02
CA VAL A 184 15.94 4.14 -0.45
C VAL A 184 15.86 5.59 -0.92
N ASP A 185 16.41 6.54 -0.17
CA ASP A 185 16.42 7.97 -0.55
C ASP A 185 17.19 8.21 -1.87
N ALA A 186 18.24 7.43 -2.13
CA ALA A 186 18.98 7.50 -3.41
C ALA A 186 18.18 6.87 -4.57
N TRP A 187 17.39 5.84 -4.30
CA TRP A 187 16.56 5.15 -5.28
C TRP A 187 15.26 5.90 -5.57
N LEU A 188 14.59 6.40 -4.53
CA LEU A 188 13.32 7.11 -4.59
C LEU A 188 13.54 8.54 -4.09
N PRO A 189 13.76 9.52 -4.99
CA PRO A 189 13.93 10.91 -4.59
C PRO A 189 12.64 11.50 -3.99
N ALA A 190 12.73 12.69 -3.46
CA ALA A 190 11.56 13.43 -2.99
C ALA A 190 10.50 13.51 -4.10
N TYR A 191 9.24 13.28 -3.71
CA TYR A 191 8.16 13.31 -4.68
C TYR A 191 7.95 14.73 -5.23
N GLU A 192 8.01 14.84 -6.54
CA GLU A 192 7.66 16.05 -7.29
C GLU A 192 6.42 15.75 -8.14
N PRO A 193 5.24 16.26 -7.78
CA PRO A 193 4.03 15.96 -8.52
C PRO A 193 4.11 16.51 -9.95
N ARG A 194 3.75 15.69 -10.93
CA ARG A 194 3.67 16.12 -12.33
C ARG A 194 2.47 16.99 -12.60
N GLN A 195 1.44 16.83 -11.80
CA GLN A 195 0.22 17.62 -11.85
C GLN A 195 -0.33 17.74 -10.43
N VAL A 196 -0.82 18.93 -10.12
CA VAL A 196 -1.57 19.22 -8.90
C VAL A 196 -2.90 19.78 -9.34
N LEU A 197 -3.98 19.29 -8.76
CA LEU A 197 -5.31 19.81 -9.04
C LEU A 197 -5.52 21.03 -8.13
N ASP A 198 -5.68 22.20 -8.76
CA ASP A 198 -5.97 23.49 -8.10
C ASP A 198 -7.47 23.63 -7.78
#